data_419c8dbd96290e40eed5822c40022994
#
_entry.id   419c8dbd96290e40eed5822c40022994
#
_cell.length_a   1.000
_cell.length_b   1.000
_cell.length_c   1.000
_cell.angle_alpha   90.00
_cell.angle_beta   90.00
_cell.angle_gamma   90.00
#
_symmetry.space_group_name_H-M   'P 1'
#
loop_
_entity.id
_entity.type
_entity.pdbx_description
1 polymer ?
#
loop_
_entity_poly.entity_id
_entity_poly.type
_entity_poly.pdbx_seq_one_letter_code
_entity_poly.pdbx_strand_id
1 'polypeptide(L)'
;MLSQGIAGPRFEKPEEVVEWMGAMQAQDIRAAKWAVGLRIASPSLTAVQEALDTGRILRLHVMRPTWHYIPGRDIKWMTGLSTKGLLSKFRFYAKHFSLTEEDFLRSKPQIEEVLSGQHLTSQEVLEQLHSKGIALDEPIVKMYLSFGEADGTVCSGIEKNGKHTYALTCERIPDAIELSHEEALAELTRRYFRSHGPATLEDFVWWSALNIGEARNAIASLGTEMITERYNDREMLIHASSPGLVGEVEIDERNVFQFLPPFDEYLVSYKNRLDCICLLYTSPSPRDTERS
;
A
#
# COMPACT_ATOMS: atom_id res chain seq x y z
N MET A 1 -18.65 -0.19 -2.33
CA MET A 1 -18.40 -0.93 -3.60
C MET A 1 -18.17 0.02 -4.78
N LEU A 2 -19.01 1.02 -5.00
CA LEU A 2 -18.84 2.02 -6.07
C LEU A 2 -17.52 2.78 -5.93
N SER A 3 -17.29 3.40 -4.78
CA SER A 3 -16.08 4.19 -4.50
C SER A 3 -14.77 3.41 -4.70
N GLN A 4 -14.80 2.10 -4.51
CA GLN A 4 -13.63 1.23 -4.68
C GLN A 4 -13.53 0.58 -6.07
N GLY A 5 -14.37 0.97 -7.03
CA GLY A 5 -14.33 0.43 -8.40
C GLY A 5 -14.70 -1.05 -8.53
N ILE A 6 -15.40 -1.62 -7.53
CA ILE A 6 -15.88 -3.01 -7.59
C ILE A 6 -17.22 -3.08 -8.35
N ALA A 7 -18.07 -2.07 -8.19
CA ALA A 7 -19.31 -1.89 -8.90
C ALA A 7 -19.30 -0.54 -9.64
N GLY A 8 -19.99 -0.43 -10.78
CA GLY A 8 -20.04 0.79 -11.60
C GLY A 8 -18.86 0.95 -12.57
N PRO A 9 -18.57 2.19 -13.00
CA PRO A 9 -17.50 2.48 -13.94
C PRO A 9 -16.15 1.98 -13.42
N ARG A 10 -15.36 1.37 -14.31
CA ARG A 10 -14.05 0.81 -14.02
C ARG A 10 -12.96 1.66 -14.64
N PHE A 11 -11.75 1.50 -14.12
CA PHE A 11 -10.56 2.20 -14.62
C PHE A 11 -10.05 1.58 -15.93
N GLU A 12 -9.39 2.39 -16.75
CA GLU A 12 -8.79 1.90 -17.99
C GLU A 12 -7.42 1.24 -17.75
N LYS A 13 -6.66 1.75 -16.77
CA LYS A 13 -5.28 1.33 -16.50
C LYS A 13 -5.07 0.89 -15.06
N PRO A 14 -4.16 -0.07 -14.81
CA PRO A 14 -3.83 -0.54 -13.47
C PRO A 14 -3.32 0.56 -12.52
N GLU A 15 -2.47 1.46 -13.02
CA GLU A 15 -1.95 2.58 -12.24
C GLU A 15 -3.04 3.55 -11.78
N GLU A 16 -4.09 3.75 -12.59
CA GLU A 16 -5.23 4.60 -12.21
C GLU A 16 -6.00 4.00 -11.03
N VAL A 17 -6.14 2.67 -10.97
CA VAL A 17 -6.73 1.96 -9.84
C VAL A 17 -5.96 2.26 -8.56
N VAL A 18 -4.64 2.07 -8.61
CA VAL A 18 -3.78 2.23 -7.42
C VAL A 18 -3.72 3.70 -6.99
N GLU A 19 -3.68 4.63 -7.94
CA GLU A 19 -3.74 6.08 -7.65
C GLU A 19 -5.07 6.48 -7.01
N TRP A 20 -6.17 5.95 -7.51
CA TRP A 20 -7.50 6.18 -6.96
C TRP A 20 -7.62 5.68 -5.53
N MET A 21 -7.14 4.45 -5.28
CA MET A 21 -7.18 3.82 -3.96
C MET A 21 -6.16 4.43 -2.98
N GLY A 22 -5.15 5.16 -3.49
CA GLY A 22 -4.03 5.69 -2.72
C GLY A 22 -2.97 4.63 -2.44
N ALA A 23 -3.35 3.54 -1.81
CA ALA A 23 -2.52 2.35 -1.63
C ALA A 23 -3.41 1.11 -1.56
N MET A 24 -2.86 -0.05 -1.95
CA MET A 24 -3.57 -1.33 -1.89
C MET A 24 -2.68 -2.39 -1.24
N GLN A 25 -3.20 -3.13 -0.27
CA GLN A 25 -2.42 -4.18 0.39
C GLN A 25 -1.96 -5.24 -0.62
N ALA A 26 -0.66 -5.54 -0.61
CA ALA A 26 0.00 -6.42 -1.56
C ALA A 26 0.86 -7.49 -0.87
N GLN A 27 0.37 -8.02 0.28
CA GLN A 27 1.06 -9.06 1.03
C GLN A 27 1.18 -10.35 0.21
N ASP A 28 0.11 -10.76 -0.46
CA ASP A 28 0.13 -11.80 -1.49
C ASP A 28 0.14 -11.13 -2.87
N ILE A 29 1.21 -11.36 -3.62
CA ILE A 29 1.42 -10.73 -4.94
C ILE A 29 0.32 -11.13 -5.93
N ARG A 30 -0.11 -12.41 -5.94
CA ARG A 30 -1.12 -12.91 -6.88
C ARG A 30 -2.48 -12.32 -6.55
N ALA A 31 -2.84 -12.32 -5.27
CA ALA A 31 -4.06 -11.72 -4.77
C ALA A 31 -4.13 -10.21 -5.07
N ALA A 32 -3.02 -9.48 -4.87
CA ALA A 32 -2.94 -8.05 -5.15
C ALA A 32 -3.06 -7.73 -6.65
N LYS A 33 -2.40 -8.52 -7.53
CA LYS A 33 -2.58 -8.39 -8.99
C LYS A 33 -4.04 -8.62 -9.40
N TRP A 34 -4.70 -9.60 -8.78
CA TRP A 34 -6.13 -9.83 -8.99
C TRP A 34 -6.98 -8.66 -8.50
N ALA A 35 -6.70 -8.13 -7.29
CA ALA A 35 -7.42 -6.99 -6.73
C ALA A 35 -7.40 -5.76 -7.66
N VAL A 36 -6.24 -5.45 -8.25
CA VAL A 36 -6.12 -4.40 -9.26
C VAL A 36 -6.87 -4.79 -10.54
N GLY A 37 -6.65 -6.01 -11.04
CA GLY A 37 -7.25 -6.51 -12.27
C GLY A 37 -8.78 -6.49 -12.28
N LEU A 38 -9.42 -6.75 -11.14
CA LEU A 38 -10.89 -6.69 -11.00
C LEU A 38 -11.48 -5.29 -11.22
N ARG A 39 -10.68 -4.24 -11.01
CA ARG A 39 -11.10 -2.84 -11.07
C ARG A 39 -10.84 -2.18 -12.42
N ILE A 40 -10.20 -2.89 -13.36
CA ILE A 40 -9.99 -2.40 -14.73
C ILE A 40 -11.13 -2.84 -15.66
N ALA A 41 -11.48 -2.00 -16.63
CA ALA A 41 -12.55 -2.28 -17.59
C ALA A 41 -12.28 -3.56 -18.40
N SER A 42 -11.02 -3.76 -18.77
CA SER A 42 -10.54 -5.00 -19.43
C SER A 42 -9.55 -5.72 -18.53
N PRO A 43 -10.01 -6.64 -17.63
CA PRO A 43 -9.14 -7.32 -16.67
C PRO A 43 -7.95 -8.02 -17.34
N SER A 44 -6.73 -7.64 -16.93
CA SER A 44 -5.49 -8.19 -17.51
C SER A 44 -4.38 -8.25 -16.47
N LEU A 45 -3.93 -9.46 -16.15
CA LEU A 45 -2.77 -9.66 -15.27
C LEU A 45 -1.48 -9.19 -15.93
N THR A 46 -1.40 -9.28 -17.25
CA THR A 46 -0.25 -8.80 -18.04
C THR A 46 -0.12 -7.28 -17.93
N ALA A 47 -1.22 -6.54 -18.04
CA ALA A 47 -1.20 -5.08 -17.89
C ALA A 47 -0.77 -4.65 -16.45
N VAL A 48 -1.22 -5.38 -15.43
CA VAL A 48 -0.79 -5.13 -14.05
C VAL A 48 0.69 -5.43 -13.87
N GLN A 49 1.19 -6.53 -14.46
CA GLN A 49 2.61 -6.86 -14.42
C GLN A 49 3.45 -5.79 -15.13
N GLU A 50 3.02 -5.33 -16.30
CA GLU A 50 3.70 -4.27 -17.03
C GLU A 50 3.75 -2.95 -16.24
N ALA A 51 2.67 -2.58 -15.55
CA ALA A 51 2.66 -1.40 -14.69
C ALA A 51 3.65 -1.53 -13.51
N LEU A 52 3.82 -2.74 -12.96
CA LEU A 52 4.84 -3.04 -11.95
C LEU A 52 6.26 -2.99 -12.56
N ASP A 53 6.48 -3.61 -13.70
CA ASP A 53 7.80 -3.71 -14.34
C ASP A 53 8.30 -2.34 -14.85
N THR A 54 7.39 -1.46 -15.26
CA THR A 54 7.71 -0.09 -15.68
C THR A 54 7.81 0.91 -14.53
N GLY A 55 7.50 0.51 -13.28
CA GLY A 55 7.54 1.40 -12.13
C GLY A 55 6.33 2.34 -12.00
N ARG A 56 5.30 2.21 -12.87
CA ARG A 56 4.05 2.97 -12.70
C ARG A 56 3.33 2.58 -11.41
N ILE A 57 3.47 1.33 -11.01
CA ILE A 57 3.09 0.81 -9.70
C ILE A 57 4.34 0.26 -9.03
N LEU A 58 4.52 0.57 -7.75
CA LEU A 58 5.57 -0.01 -6.91
C LEU A 58 4.96 -0.89 -5.82
N ARG A 59 5.72 -1.90 -5.39
CA ARG A 59 5.37 -2.75 -4.25
C ARG A 59 6.42 -2.59 -3.15
N LEU A 60 6.07 -1.96 -2.05
CA LEU A 60 6.98 -1.72 -0.93
C LEU A 60 6.23 -1.61 0.40
N HIS A 61 6.99 -1.49 1.48
CA HIS A 61 6.42 -1.23 2.80
C HIS A 61 6.10 0.26 2.95
N VAL A 62 4.82 0.61 3.08
CA VAL A 62 4.36 1.96 3.41
C VAL A 62 3.23 1.90 4.44
N MET A 63 3.03 2.98 5.19
CA MET A 63 2.00 3.13 6.23
C MET A 63 2.15 2.07 7.33
N ARG A 64 1.64 0.86 7.11
CA ARG A 64 1.80 -0.30 7.99
C ARG A 64 3.00 -1.15 7.55
N PRO A 65 3.60 -1.99 8.40
CA PRO A 65 4.72 -2.87 8.03
C PRO A 65 4.22 -4.08 7.22
N THR A 66 3.40 -3.83 6.21
CA THR A 66 2.87 -4.77 5.24
C THR A 66 3.17 -4.24 3.84
N TRP A 67 3.28 -5.15 2.90
CA TRP A 67 3.48 -4.80 1.50
C TRP A 67 2.24 -4.11 0.94
N HIS A 68 2.44 -3.00 0.21
CA HIS A 68 1.40 -2.29 -0.52
C HIS A 68 1.81 -2.02 -1.96
N TYR A 69 0.83 -1.95 -2.86
CA TYR A 69 0.97 -1.28 -4.13
C TYR A 69 0.68 0.21 -3.94
N ILE A 70 1.54 1.05 -4.51
CA ILE A 70 1.38 2.50 -4.57
C ILE A 70 1.66 3.00 -5.98
N PRO A 71 1.17 4.18 -6.38
CA PRO A 71 1.63 4.82 -7.60
C PRO A 71 3.12 5.11 -7.51
N GLY A 72 3.89 4.74 -8.53
CA GLY A 72 5.35 4.90 -8.48
C GLY A 72 5.78 6.34 -8.20
N ARG A 73 5.15 7.31 -8.86
CA ARG A 73 5.46 8.74 -8.69
C ARG A 73 5.23 9.27 -7.28
N ASP A 74 4.44 8.59 -6.46
CA ASP A 74 4.08 9.02 -5.11
C ASP A 74 5.05 8.52 -4.02
N ILE A 75 6.06 7.73 -4.40
CA ILE A 75 6.95 7.06 -3.46
C ILE A 75 7.58 8.01 -2.44
N LYS A 76 8.06 9.18 -2.83
CA LYS A 76 8.77 10.10 -1.94
C LYS A 76 7.89 10.60 -0.80
N TRP A 77 6.70 11.10 -1.11
CA TRP A 77 5.82 11.63 -0.07
C TRP A 77 5.17 10.52 0.76
N MET A 78 4.84 9.37 0.16
CA MET A 78 4.25 8.25 0.90
C MET A 78 5.25 7.59 1.85
N THR A 79 6.51 7.39 1.42
CA THR A 79 7.57 6.95 2.33
C THR A 79 7.84 8.00 3.40
N GLY A 80 7.87 9.29 3.06
CA GLY A 80 8.04 10.39 4.01
C GLY A 80 7.03 10.36 5.17
N LEU A 81 5.74 10.09 4.89
CA LEU A 81 4.72 9.90 5.92
C LEU A 81 4.94 8.64 6.78
N SER A 82 5.50 7.59 6.18
CA SER A 82 5.60 6.26 6.77
C SER A 82 6.91 6.01 7.51
N THR A 83 7.97 6.69 7.14
CA THR A 83 9.37 6.44 7.56
C THR A 83 9.52 6.28 9.06
N LYS A 84 9.02 7.23 9.85
CA LYS A 84 9.18 7.22 11.31
C LYS A 84 8.57 5.96 11.96
N GLY A 85 7.37 5.58 11.52
CA GLY A 85 6.65 4.41 12.02
C GLY A 85 7.32 3.10 11.61
N LEU A 86 7.72 2.99 10.34
CA LEU A 86 8.37 1.81 9.80
C LEU A 86 9.76 1.60 10.40
N LEU A 87 10.59 2.62 10.47
CA LEU A 87 11.93 2.53 11.08
C LEU A 87 11.83 2.12 12.55
N SER A 88 10.86 2.62 13.30
CA SER A 88 10.64 2.20 14.69
C SER A 88 10.37 0.69 14.80
N LYS A 89 9.54 0.16 13.91
CA LYS A 89 9.21 -1.28 13.88
C LYS A 89 10.38 -2.12 13.39
N PHE A 90 11.07 -1.69 12.34
CA PHE A 90 12.25 -2.40 11.84
C PHE A 90 13.38 -2.41 12.86
N ARG A 91 13.62 -1.31 13.60
CA ARG A 91 14.57 -1.27 14.72
C ARG A 91 14.21 -2.28 15.82
N PHE A 92 12.92 -2.49 16.08
CA PHE A 92 12.51 -3.53 17.02
C PHE A 92 12.91 -4.94 16.53
N TYR A 93 12.66 -5.26 15.25
CA TYR A 93 13.08 -6.53 14.68
C TYR A 93 14.61 -6.65 14.55
N ALA A 94 15.31 -5.57 14.22
CA ALA A 94 16.77 -5.52 14.08
C ALA A 94 17.51 -5.93 15.37
N LYS A 95 16.92 -5.69 16.56
CA LYS A 95 17.47 -6.13 17.85
C LYS A 95 17.68 -7.64 17.93
N HIS A 96 16.87 -8.43 17.25
CA HIS A 96 17.03 -9.89 17.21
C HIS A 96 18.31 -10.31 16.48
N PHE A 97 18.85 -9.44 15.64
CA PHE A 97 20.10 -9.63 14.90
C PHE A 97 21.24 -8.80 15.47
N SER A 98 21.05 -8.19 16.65
CA SER A 98 22.02 -7.28 17.29
C SER A 98 22.46 -6.11 16.39
N LEU A 99 21.60 -5.70 15.44
CA LEU A 99 21.85 -4.58 14.54
C LEU A 99 21.54 -3.25 15.21
N THR A 100 22.40 -2.27 14.99
CA THR A 100 22.32 -0.89 15.48
C THR A 100 21.94 0.04 14.35
N GLU A 101 21.65 1.30 14.67
CA GLU A 101 21.43 2.35 13.66
C GLU A 101 22.70 2.64 12.85
N GLU A 102 23.87 2.54 13.48
CA GLU A 102 25.16 2.72 12.81
C GLU A 102 25.40 1.64 11.75
N ASP A 103 24.95 0.39 12.00
CA ASP A 103 25.06 -0.70 11.01
C ASP A 103 24.22 -0.40 9.77
N PHE A 104 23.02 0.19 9.93
CA PHE A 104 22.21 0.61 8.80
C PHE A 104 22.84 1.77 8.02
N LEU A 105 23.31 2.81 8.71
CA LEU A 105 24.00 3.92 8.06
C LEU A 105 25.23 3.46 7.27
N ARG A 106 25.97 2.50 7.83
CA ARG A 106 27.14 1.90 7.16
C ARG A 106 26.75 1.04 5.96
N SER A 107 25.64 0.32 6.04
CA SER A 107 25.16 -0.56 4.96
C SER A 107 24.60 0.21 3.77
N LYS A 108 24.07 1.41 3.97
CA LYS A 108 23.38 2.17 2.93
C LYS A 108 24.26 2.39 1.68
N PRO A 109 25.49 2.94 1.73
CA PRO A 109 26.31 3.10 0.54
C PRO A 109 26.67 1.77 -0.12
N GLN A 110 26.78 0.68 0.64
CA GLN A 110 27.05 -0.64 0.10
C GLN A 110 25.85 -1.19 -0.70
N ILE A 111 24.65 -0.99 -0.19
CA ILE A 111 23.39 -1.36 -0.89
C ILE A 111 23.22 -0.49 -2.14
N GLU A 112 23.46 0.82 -2.05
CA GLU A 112 23.40 1.74 -3.19
C GLU A 112 24.36 1.30 -4.29
N GLU A 113 25.60 0.98 -3.95
CA GLU A 113 26.62 0.52 -4.91
C GLU A 113 26.19 -0.77 -5.62
N VAL A 114 25.65 -1.74 -4.86
CA VAL A 114 25.23 -3.05 -5.40
C VAL A 114 23.99 -2.91 -6.28
N LEU A 115 23.06 -2.03 -5.95
CA LEU A 115 21.82 -1.84 -6.72
C LEU A 115 21.98 -0.87 -7.91
N SER A 116 23.09 -0.12 -8.02
CA SER A 116 23.27 0.87 -9.07
C SER A 116 23.14 0.24 -10.47
N GLY A 117 22.19 0.76 -11.28
CA GLY A 117 21.88 0.28 -12.61
C GLY A 117 21.28 -1.13 -12.66
N GLN A 118 20.85 -1.71 -11.52
CA GLN A 118 20.43 -3.11 -11.42
C GLN A 118 19.09 -3.27 -10.69
N HIS A 119 18.44 -4.39 -11.00
CA HIS A 119 17.27 -4.88 -10.28
C HIS A 119 17.61 -6.26 -9.72
N LEU A 120 17.78 -6.39 -8.40
CA LEU A 120 18.33 -7.60 -7.78
C LEU A 120 17.37 -8.16 -6.74
N THR A 121 17.26 -9.49 -6.69
CA THR A 121 16.64 -10.20 -5.55
C THR A 121 17.51 -10.03 -4.30
N SER A 122 16.95 -10.26 -3.11
CA SER A 122 17.75 -10.23 -1.87
C SER A 122 18.91 -11.22 -1.90
N GLN A 123 18.75 -12.35 -2.58
CA GLN A 123 19.79 -13.35 -2.75
C GLN A 123 20.93 -12.84 -3.67
N GLU A 124 20.59 -12.20 -4.81
CA GLU A 124 21.59 -11.60 -5.70
C GLU A 124 22.35 -10.46 -5.03
N VAL A 125 21.65 -9.64 -4.19
CA VAL A 125 22.30 -8.61 -3.36
C VAL A 125 23.30 -9.24 -2.39
N LEU A 126 22.90 -10.32 -1.68
CA LEU A 126 23.79 -11.06 -0.78
C LEU A 126 25.03 -11.57 -1.51
N GLU A 127 24.88 -12.20 -2.67
CA GLU A 127 25.98 -12.73 -3.48
C GLU A 127 26.94 -11.62 -3.94
N GLN A 128 26.43 -10.46 -4.35
CA GLN A 128 27.26 -9.33 -4.73
C GLN A 128 28.01 -8.74 -3.52
N LEU A 129 27.38 -8.62 -2.36
CA LEU A 129 28.04 -8.19 -1.13
C LEU A 129 29.17 -9.16 -0.74
N HIS A 130 28.93 -10.45 -0.81
CA HIS A 130 29.97 -11.48 -0.56
C HIS A 130 31.15 -11.36 -1.53
N SER A 131 30.88 -11.12 -2.82
CA SER A 131 31.95 -10.93 -3.83
C SER A 131 32.84 -9.71 -3.54
N LYS A 132 32.31 -8.72 -2.80
CA LYS A 132 33.05 -7.55 -2.33
C LYS A 132 33.72 -7.76 -0.96
N GLY A 133 33.68 -8.97 -0.41
CA GLY A 133 34.26 -9.31 0.90
C GLY A 133 33.40 -8.90 2.10
N ILE A 134 32.14 -8.53 1.89
CA ILE A 134 31.19 -8.17 2.94
C ILE A 134 30.41 -9.41 3.33
N ALA A 135 30.82 -10.10 4.39
CA ALA A 135 30.21 -11.32 4.88
C ALA A 135 28.98 -10.99 5.74
N LEU A 136 27.79 -11.13 5.16
CA LEU A 136 26.49 -10.95 5.82
C LEU A 136 25.63 -12.19 5.60
N ASP A 137 24.66 -12.39 6.48
CA ASP A 137 23.63 -13.41 6.33
C ASP A 137 22.39 -12.84 5.63
N GLU A 138 21.65 -13.70 4.93
CA GLU A 138 20.44 -13.30 4.17
C GLU A 138 19.41 -12.52 5.01
N PRO A 139 19.10 -12.87 6.28
CA PRO A 139 18.18 -12.10 7.11
C PRO A 139 18.66 -10.66 7.36
N ILE A 140 19.98 -10.44 7.49
CA ILE A 140 20.58 -9.11 7.68
C ILE A 140 20.44 -8.28 6.41
N VAL A 141 20.72 -8.87 5.24
CA VAL A 141 20.55 -8.19 3.95
C VAL A 141 19.08 -7.79 3.74
N LYS A 142 18.13 -8.69 4.03
CA LYS A 142 16.70 -8.36 3.99
C LYS A 142 16.32 -7.20 4.92
N MET A 143 16.93 -7.16 6.11
CA MET A 143 16.72 -6.04 7.04
C MET A 143 17.26 -4.72 6.48
N TYR A 144 18.45 -4.74 5.90
CA TYR A 144 19.03 -3.56 5.25
C TYR A 144 18.19 -3.05 4.07
N LEU A 145 17.69 -3.96 3.23
CA LEU A 145 16.76 -3.63 2.14
C LEU A 145 15.45 -3.02 2.68
N SER A 146 14.90 -3.58 3.75
CA SER A 146 13.68 -3.03 4.38
C SER A 146 13.89 -1.63 4.97
N PHE A 147 15.09 -1.34 5.49
CA PHE A 147 15.46 0.00 5.91
C PHE A 147 15.57 0.96 4.73
N GLY A 148 16.20 0.53 3.64
CA GLY A 148 16.28 1.30 2.39
C GLY A 148 14.90 1.58 1.78
N GLU A 149 13.94 0.65 1.90
CA GLU A 149 12.54 0.92 1.52
C GLU A 149 11.88 1.95 2.45
N ALA A 150 12.10 1.84 3.77
CA ALA A 150 11.50 2.74 4.74
C ALA A 150 12.05 4.17 4.66
N ASP A 151 13.31 4.34 4.28
CA ASP A 151 13.91 5.67 4.08
C ASP A 151 13.77 6.20 2.65
N GLY A 152 13.18 5.39 1.75
CA GLY A 152 12.93 5.77 0.36
C GLY A 152 14.12 5.64 -0.59
N THR A 153 15.26 5.11 -0.14
CA THR A 153 16.45 4.88 -1.00
C THR A 153 16.22 3.74 -1.97
N VAL A 154 15.53 2.69 -1.51
CA VAL A 154 15.26 1.45 -2.26
C VAL A 154 13.77 1.32 -2.54
N CYS A 155 13.43 0.80 -3.69
CA CYS A 155 12.06 0.44 -4.06
C CYS A 155 12.01 -0.94 -4.74
N SER A 156 10.80 -1.41 -5.08
CA SER A 156 10.66 -2.63 -5.89
C SER A 156 11.24 -2.45 -7.29
N GLY A 157 11.99 -3.44 -7.75
CA GLY A 157 12.50 -3.55 -9.10
C GLY A 157 11.58 -4.33 -10.03
N ILE A 158 12.09 -4.70 -11.21
CA ILE A 158 11.42 -5.59 -12.17
C ILE A 158 11.42 -7.02 -11.61
N GLU A 159 10.26 -7.66 -11.58
CA GLU A 159 10.12 -9.03 -11.08
C GLU A 159 10.96 -10.01 -11.92
N LYS A 160 11.71 -10.90 -11.28
CA LYS A 160 12.50 -11.94 -11.93
C LYS A 160 11.97 -13.34 -11.58
N ASN A 161 11.38 -14.03 -12.53
CA ASN A 161 10.87 -15.40 -12.33
C ASN A 161 9.93 -15.55 -11.11
N GLY A 162 9.03 -14.59 -10.93
CA GLY A 162 8.11 -14.56 -9.80
C GLY A 162 8.74 -14.13 -8.48
N LYS A 163 10.01 -13.71 -8.47
CA LYS A 163 10.71 -13.23 -7.27
C LYS A 163 10.75 -11.69 -7.24
N HIS A 164 10.50 -11.16 -6.06
CA HIS A 164 10.65 -9.74 -5.78
C HIS A 164 12.10 -9.31 -5.94
N THR A 165 12.31 -8.16 -6.57
CA THR A 165 13.62 -7.52 -6.72
C THR A 165 13.58 -6.11 -6.14
N TYR A 166 14.76 -5.59 -5.87
CA TYR A 166 15.02 -4.25 -5.36
C TYR A 166 15.78 -3.43 -6.37
N ALA A 167 15.56 -2.12 -6.39
CA ALA A 167 16.25 -1.15 -7.24
C ALA A 167 16.41 0.18 -6.50
N LEU A 168 17.28 1.06 -6.99
CA LEU A 168 17.40 2.41 -6.46
C LEU A 168 16.22 3.27 -6.88
N THR A 169 15.58 3.92 -5.91
CA THR A 169 14.41 4.79 -6.16
C THR A 169 14.74 5.94 -7.08
N CYS A 170 15.91 6.57 -6.91
CA CYS A 170 16.32 7.72 -7.73
C CYS A 170 16.53 7.38 -9.23
N GLU A 171 16.94 6.14 -9.52
CA GLU A 171 17.11 5.66 -10.90
C GLU A 171 15.77 5.22 -11.51
N ARG A 172 14.93 4.57 -10.70
CA ARG A 172 13.67 3.98 -11.17
C ARG A 172 12.55 5.00 -11.32
N ILE A 173 12.47 5.97 -10.41
CA ILE A 173 11.42 7.01 -10.37
C ILE A 173 12.10 8.40 -10.21
N PRO A 174 12.82 8.87 -11.23
CA PRO A 174 13.55 10.12 -11.15
C PRO A 174 12.65 11.35 -10.99
N ASP A 175 11.40 11.24 -11.45
CA ASP A 175 10.36 12.28 -11.44
C ASP A 175 9.35 12.11 -10.30
N ALA A 176 9.74 11.42 -9.22
CA ALA A 176 8.87 11.21 -8.05
C ALA A 176 8.42 12.55 -7.45
N ILE A 177 7.13 12.64 -7.14
CA ILE A 177 6.50 13.84 -6.58
C ILE A 177 6.97 14.07 -5.15
N GLU A 178 7.35 15.32 -4.87
CA GLU A 178 7.65 15.80 -3.53
C GLU A 178 6.50 16.66 -3.02
N LEU A 179 6.01 16.35 -1.84
CA LEU A 179 5.01 17.12 -1.12
C LEU A 179 5.57 17.48 0.26
N SER A 180 5.18 18.63 0.78
CA SER A 180 5.38 18.93 2.19
C SER A 180 4.60 17.93 3.05
N HIS A 181 4.93 17.85 4.33
CA HIS A 181 4.25 16.92 5.24
C HIS A 181 2.74 17.17 5.29
N GLU A 182 2.33 18.43 5.34
CA GLU A 182 0.92 18.85 5.36
C GLU A 182 0.20 18.53 4.06
N GLU A 183 0.83 18.78 2.92
CA GLU A 183 0.26 18.44 1.60
C GLU A 183 0.13 16.91 1.45
N ALA A 184 1.12 16.16 1.89
CA ALA A 184 1.09 14.69 1.86
C ALA A 184 -0.03 14.11 2.74
N LEU A 185 -0.23 14.66 3.94
CA LEU A 185 -1.34 14.28 4.84
C LEU A 185 -2.69 14.60 4.21
N ALA A 186 -2.85 15.79 3.63
CA ALA A 186 -4.09 16.19 2.95
C ALA A 186 -4.38 15.28 1.75
N GLU A 187 -3.38 14.99 0.92
CA GLU A 187 -3.55 14.12 -0.25
C GLU A 187 -3.89 12.67 0.13
N LEU A 188 -3.21 12.10 1.15
CA LEU A 188 -3.52 10.78 1.65
C LEU A 188 -4.96 10.68 2.18
N THR A 189 -5.39 11.72 2.92
CA THR A 189 -6.74 11.83 3.50
C THR A 189 -7.79 11.93 2.39
N ARG A 190 -7.55 12.80 1.39
CA ARG A 190 -8.43 12.98 0.24
C ARG A 190 -8.64 11.67 -0.50
N ARG A 191 -7.55 10.95 -0.82
CA ARG A 191 -7.61 9.67 -1.53
C ARG A 191 -8.37 8.62 -0.74
N TYR A 192 -8.11 8.51 0.56
CA TYR A 192 -8.82 7.54 1.40
C TYR A 192 -10.32 7.80 1.42
N PHE A 193 -10.76 8.99 1.81
CA PHE A 193 -12.20 9.25 1.94
C PHE A 193 -12.93 9.35 0.60
N ARG A 194 -12.22 9.60 -0.51
CA ARG A 194 -12.77 9.53 -1.86
C ARG A 194 -13.05 8.09 -2.30
N SER A 195 -12.11 7.20 -2.04
CA SER A 195 -12.14 5.80 -2.53
C SER A 195 -12.73 4.83 -1.53
N HIS A 196 -12.59 5.07 -0.22
CA HIS A 196 -13.06 4.18 0.86
C HIS A 196 -14.24 4.75 1.65
N GLY A 197 -14.59 6.01 1.43
CA GLY A 197 -15.75 6.62 2.10
C GLY A 197 -17.09 6.01 1.64
N PRO A 198 -18.13 6.03 2.51
CA PRO A 198 -18.11 6.55 3.88
C PRO A 198 -17.32 5.65 4.85
N ALA A 199 -16.49 6.26 5.70
CA ALA A 199 -15.65 5.57 6.66
C ALA A 199 -15.49 6.40 7.94
N THR A 200 -15.12 5.74 9.05
CA THR A 200 -14.88 6.44 10.32
C THR A 200 -13.44 6.97 10.42
N LEU A 201 -13.20 7.88 11.36
CA LEU A 201 -11.84 8.29 11.72
C LEU A 201 -10.97 7.09 12.13
N GLU A 202 -11.55 6.14 12.86
CA GLU A 202 -10.86 4.93 13.33
C GLU A 202 -10.45 4.02 12.16
N ASP A 203 -11.25 3.95 11.11
CA ASP A 203 -10.91 3.21 9.89
C ASP A 203 -9.73 3.87 9.17
N PHE A 204 -9.74 5.20 9.03
CA PHE A 204 -8.63 5.94 8.45
C PHE A 204 -7.32 5.79 9.24
N VAL A 205 -7.38 5.89 10.58
CA VAL A 205 -6.22 5.66 11.45
C VAL A 205 -5.71 4.21 11.31
N TRP A 206 -6.61 3.25 11.24
CA TRP A 206 -6.26 1.84 11.01
C TRP A 206 -5.55 1.62 9.68
N TRP A 207 -6.07 2.21 8.61
CA TRP A 207 -5.54 2.05 7.25
C TRP A 207 -4.22 2.78 7.07
N SER A 208 -4.15 4.05 7.44
CA SER A 208 -2.99 4.92 7.21
C SER A 208 -1.84 4.69 8.20
N ALA A 209 -2.11 4.10 9.37
CA ALA A 209 -1.21 4.03 10.53
C ALA A 209 -0.76 5.40 11.09
N LEU A 210 -1.43 6.47 10.72
CA LEU A 210 -1.22 7.79 11.32
C LEU A 210 -1.64 7.77 12.79
N ASN A 211 -1.06 8.64 13.61
CA ASN A 211 -1.63 8.87 14.93
C ASN A 211 -2.96 9.64 14.82
N ILE A 212 -3.81 9.47 15.82
CA ILE A 212 -5.18 10.02 15.77
C ILE A 212 -5.21 11.55 15.68
N GLY A 213 -4.20 12.23 16.25
CA GLY A 213 -4.07 13.70 16.19
C GLY A 213 -3.74 14.15 14.77
N GLU A 214 -2.77 13.52 14.12
CA GLU A 214 -2.44 13.79 12.71
C GLU A 214 -3.63 13.52 11.79
N ALA A 215 -4.33 12.40 11.98
CA ALA A 215 -5.49 12.04 11.19
C ALA A 215 -6.63 13.09 11.34
N ARG A 216 -6.92 13.55 12.56
CA ARG A 216 -7.92 14.61 12.79
C ARG A 216 -7.53 15.93 12.14
N ASN A 217 -6.27 16.35 12.26
CA ASN A 217 -5.78 17.58 11.67
C ASN A 217 -5.83 17.52 10.15
N ALA A 218 -5.47 16.38 9.55
CA ALA A 218 -5.53 16.16 8.12
C ALA A 218 -6.97 16.21 7.58
N ILE A 219 -7.92 15.58 8.27
CA ILE A 219 -9.35 15.67 7.93
C ILE A 219 -9.85 17.12 8.03
N ALA A 220 -9.50 17.80 9.12
CA ALA A 220 -9.91 19.19 9.33
C ALA A 220 -9.34 20.15 8.28
N SER A 221 -8.11 19.90 7.78
CA SER A 221 -7.47 20.72 6.76
C SER A 221 -8.19 20.70 5.41
N LEU A 222 -8.95 19.64 5.10
CA LEU A 222 -9.73 19.52 3.88
C LEU A 222 -11.04 20.36 3.90
N GLY A 223 -11.46 20.81 5.09
CA GLY A 223 -12.59 21.72 5.24
C GLY A 223 -13.86 21.23 4.51
N THR A 224 -14.35 22.03 3.56
CA THR A 224 -15.59 21.75 2.80
C THR A 224 -15.48 20.59 1.81
N GLU A 225 -14.29 20.05 1.56
CA GLU A 225 -14.13 18.84 0.77
C GLU A 225 -14.64 17.59 1.53
N MET A 226 -14.75 17.68 2.85
CA MET A 226 -15.24 16.58 3.71
C MET A 226 -16.70 16.77 4.09
N ILE A 227 -17.47 15.71 3.89
CA ILE A 227 -18.86 15.61 4.29
C ILE A 227 -18.94 14.64 5.46
N THR A 228 -19.66 15.05 6.50
CA THR A 228 -19.89 14.24 7.69
C THR A 228 -21.35 13.87 7.77
N GLU A 229 -21.63 12.57 7.87
CA GLU A 229 -22.97 12.00 8.03
C GLU A 229 -23.01 11.10 9.26
N ARG A 230 -24.18 10.94 9.84
CA ARG A 230 -24.36 10.03 10.98
C ARG A 230 -25.14 8.79 10.56
N TYR A 231 -24.52 7.62 10.73
CA TYR A 231 -25.12 6.34 10.41
C TYR A 231 -24.94 5.35 11.56
N ASN A 232 -26.04 4.78 12.06
CA ASN A 232 -26.04 3.85 13.19
C ASN A 232 -25.21 4.36 14.39
N ASP A 233 -25.49 5.60 14.82
CA ASP A 233 -24.79 6.32 15.90
C ASP A 233 -23.29 6.53 15.72
N ARG A 234 -22.74 6.23 14.54
CA ARG A 234 -21.35 6.49 14.16
C ARG A 234 -21.26 7.70 13.23
N GLU A 235 -20.22 8.49 13.43
CA GLU A 235 -19.84 9.55 12.51
C GLU A 235 -19.11 8.93 11.33
N MET A 236 -19.62 9.15 10.12
CA MET A 236 -19.07 8.67 8.88
C MET A 236 -18.60 9.84 8.05
N LEU A 237 -17.40 9.75 7.53
CA LEU A 237 -16.73 10.76 6.72
C LEU A 237 -16.64 10.28 5.27
N ILE A 238 -16.91 11.18 4.35
CA ILE A 238 -16.80 10.92 2.91
C ILE A 238 -16.28 12.18 2.22
N HIS A 239 -15.43 12.02 1.22
CA HIS A 239 -14.99 13.15 0.40
C HIS A 239 -16.05 13.54 -0.61
N ALA A 240 -16.28 14.84 -0.83
CA ALA A 240 -17.31 15.38 -1.70
C ALA A 240 -17.26 14.88 -3.15
N SER A 241 -16.07 14.48 -3.64
CA SER A 241 -15.92 13.87 -4.98
C SER A 241 -16.06 12.33 -4.99
N SER A 242 -16.50 11.72 -3.90
CA SER A 242 -16.69 10.25 -3.88
C SER A 242 -17.88 9.85 -4.77
N PRO A 243 -17.72 8.83 -5.63
CA PRO A 243 -18.82 8.32 -6.45
C PRO A 243 -20.03 7.82 -5.63
N GLY A 244 -19.83 7.51 -4.37
CA GLY A 244 -20.91 7.08 -3.46
C GLY A 244 -21.92 8.19 -3.12
N LEU A 245 -21.59 9.46 -3.41
CA LEU A 245 -22.49 10.62 -3.21
C LEU A 245 -23.25 11.02 -4.49
N VAL A 246 -22.77 10.59 -5.65
CA VAL A 246 -23.43 10.89 -6.93
C VAL A 246 -24.60 9.94 -7.09
N GLY A 247 -25.82 10.50 -7.16
CA GLY A 247 -27.11 9.83 -7.23
C GLY A 247 -27.20 8.50 -8.02
N GLU A 248 -28.35 8.12 -8.52
CA GLU A 248 -28.61 6.82 -9.13
C GLU A 248 -27.49 6.36 -10.09
N VAL A 249 -26.61 5.49 -9.61
CA VAL A 249 -25.65 4.78 -10.45
C VAL A 249 -26.36 3.52 -10.92
N GLU A 250 -26.56 3.38 -12.23
CA GLU A 250 -27.00 2.11 -12.80
C GLU A 250 -25.96 1.03 -12.48
N ILE A 251 -26.29 0.16 -11.52
CA ILE A 251 -25.50 -1.03 -11.26
C ILE A 251 -25.89 -2.04 -12.33
N ASP A 252 -24.93 -2.47 -13.14
CA ASP A 252 -25.15 -3.56 -14.08
C ASP A 252 -25.47 -4.85 -13.31
N GLU A 253 -26.76 -5.21 -13.24
CA GLU A 253 -27.26 -6.38 -12.52
C GLU A 253 -26.61 -7.71 -13.00
N ARG A 254 -26.02 -7.71 -14.18
CA ARG A 254 -25.28 -8.87 -14.72
C ARG A 254 -23.95 -9.12 -14.01
N ASN A 255 -23.45 -8.15 -13.24
CA ASN A 255 -22.21 -8.23 -12.44
C ASN A 255 -22.50 -8.40 -10.94
N VAL A 256 -23.49 -9.18 -10.58
CA VAL A 256 -23.97 -9.34 -9.19
C VAL A 256 -22.95 -10.05 -8.29
N PHE A 257 -22.06 -10.85 -8.86
CA PHE A 257 -21.07 -11.62 -8.08
C PHE A 257 -19.65 -11.23 -8.44
N GLN A 258 -18.87 -10.78 -7.44
CA GLN A 258 -17.45 -10.51 -7.56
C GLN A 258 -16.68 -11.38 -6.57
N PHE A 259 -15.74 -12.18 -7.07
CA PHE A 259 -14.82 -12.95 -6.23
C PHE A 259 -13.62 -12.06 -5.86
N LEU A 260 -13.68 -11.47 -4.66
CA LEU A 260 -12.57 -10.68 -4.14
C LEU A 260 -11.44 -11.60 -3.66
N PRO A 261 -10.19 -11.25 -3.94
CA PRO A 261 -9.06 -12.02 -3.44
C PRO A 261 -8.85 -11.83 -1.94
N PRO A 262 -8.05 -12.71 -1.29
CA PRO A 262 -7.58 -12.47 0.08
C PRO A 262 -6.90 -11.08 0.20
N PHE A 263 -7.15 -10.41 1.31
CA PHE A 263 -6.58 -9.08 1.61
C PHE A 263 -7.04 -7.95 0.67
N ASP A 264 -8.17 -8.09 -0.04
CA ASP A 264 -8.73 -7.00 -0.83
C ASP A 264 -9.07 -5.79 0.05
N GLU A 265 -8.82 -4.58 -0.48
CA GLU A 265 -9.07 -3.30 0.23
C GLU A 265 -10.52 -3.16 0.69
N TYR A 266 -11.47 -3.81 0.03
CA TYR A 266 -12.88 -3.83 0.45
C TYR A 266 -13.09 -4.31 1.90
N LEU A 267 -12.17 -5.15 2.40
CA LEU A 267 -12.23 -5.66 3.77
C LEU A 267 -11.11 -5.13 4.65
N VAL A 268 -9.87 -5.03 4.13
CA VAL A 268 -8.72 -4.75 4.99
C VAL A 268 -8.53 -3.27 5.30
N SER A 269 -9.18 -2.38 4.54
CA SER A 269 -9.12 -0.93 4.76
C SER A 269 -9.91 -0.46 5.97
N TYR A 270 -10.77 -1.29 6.53
CA TYR A 270 -11.63 -0.93 7.63
C TYR A 270 -11.25 -1.66 8.91
N LYS A 271 -11.23 -0.92 10.02
CA LYS A 271 -11.07 -1.48 11.36
C LYS A 271 -12.32 -2.28 11.75
N ASN A 272 -13.49 -1.69 11.52
CA ASN A 272 -14.78 -2.36 11.68
C ASN A 272 -15.29 -2.83 10.31
N ARG A 273 -15.42 -4.13 10.15
CA ARG A 273 -15.84 -4.79 8.90
C ARG A 273 -17.31 -5.16 8.85
N LEU A 274 -18.08 -4.85 9.89
CA LEU A 274 -19.49 -5.25 9.99
C LEU A 274 -20.34 -4.70 8.85
N ASP A 275 -20.01 -3.53 8.33
CA ASP A 275 -20.72 -2.92 7.20
C ASP A 275 -20.35 -3.53 5.84
N CYS A 276 -19.24 -4.26 5.78
CA CYS A 276 -18.77 -4.94 4.57
C CYS A 276 -19.19 -6.40 4.51
N ILE A 277 -19.62 -6.98 5.63
CA ILE A 277 -19.90 -8.42 5.77
C ILE A 277 -21.33 -8.61 6.25
N CYS A 278 -22.11 -9.39 5.51
CA CYS A 278 -23.43 -9.85 5.99
C CYS A 278 -23.23 -11.03 6.95
N LEU A 279 -23.32 -10.79 8.25
CA LEU A 279 -23.15 -11.82 9.29
C LEU A 279 -24.14 -12.99 9.20
N LEU A 280 -25.26 -12.80 8.50
CA LEU A 280 -26.25 -13.87 8.31
C LEU A 280 -25.71 -15.04 7.45
N TYR A 281 -24.66 -14.80 6.68
CA TYR A 281 -24.06 -15.78 5.77
C TYR A 281 -22.63 -16.19 6.13
N THR A 282 -22.05 -15.64 7.18
CA THR A 282 -20.75 -16.07 7.68
C THR A 282 -20.93 -17.23 8.64
N SER A 283 -21.08 -18.43 8.12
CA SER A 283 -20.78 -19.63 8.92
C SER A 283 -19.31 -19.58 9.31
N PRO A 284 -18.93 -19.88 10.56
CA PRO A 284 -17.53 -20.01 10.93
C PRO A 284 -16.87 -21.01 9.98
N SER A 285 -15.70 -20.64 9.46
CA SER A 285 -14.96 -21.55 8.61
C SER A 285 -14.59 -22.80 9.44
N PRO A 286 -14.45 -23.99 8.82
CA PRO A 286 -14.01 -25.19 9.54
C PRO A 286 -12.75 -25.00 10.38
N ARG A 287 -11.88 -24.02 10.00
CA ARG A 287 -10.68 -23.64 10.77
C ARG A 287 -10.97 -22.82 12.02
N ASP A 288 -12.14 -22.17 12.10
CA ASP A 288 -12.53 -21.38 13.28
C ASP A 288 -13.14 -22.27 14.36
N THR A 289 -13.68 -23.42 13.98
CA THR A 289 -14.25 -24.42 14.91
C THR A 289 -13.20 -25.30 15.56
N GLU A 290 -11.98 -25.39 15.00
CA GLU A 290 -10.86 -26.17 15.56
C GLU A 290 -10.07 -25.44 16.66
N ARG A 291 -10.42 -24.20 16.98
CA ARG A 291 -9.71 -23.36 17.99
C ARG A 291 -10.56 -23.04 19.24
N SER A 292 -11.69 -23.67 19.42
CA SER A 292 -12.54 -23.54 20.62
C SER A 292 -12.37 -24.74 21.56
#